data_287b9ec75a871d9ae89bd9b59d9f4b60
#
_entry.id   287b9ec75a871d9ae89bd9b59d9f4b60
#
_cell.length_a   1.000
_cell.length_b   1.000
_cell.length_c   1.000
_cell.angle_alpha   90.00
_cell.angle_beta   90.00
_cell.angle_gamma   90.00
#
_symmetry.space_group_name_H-M   'P 1'
#
loop_
_entity.id
_entity.type
_entity.pdbx_description
1 polymer ?
#
loop_
_entity_poly.entity_id
_entity_poly.type
_entity_poly.pdbx_seq_one_letter_code
_entity_poly.pdbx_strand_id
1 'polypeptide(L)'
;MIGISKLYCGTVEPSDALRYGRESKKLPSHLLQFSQDKKPVVVWNVGQRCNLKCIHCYSQSKDIEYQNELSTKEAKAMLDDLADYGAPVILFSGGEPLMRPDLLELIGYAKEKGLRAVISTN
;
A
#
# COMPACT_ATOMS: atom_id res chain seq x y z
N MET A 1 0.62 -1.77 16.78
CA MET A 1 0.82 -2.50 15.52
C MET A 1 -0.55 -2.77 14.94
N ILE A 2 -0.86 -2.24 13.78
CA ILE A 2 -2.12 -2.55 13.08
C ILE A 2 -1.87 -3.87 12.37
N GLY A 3 -2.63 -4.93 12.71
CA GLY A 3 -2.50 -6.21 12.04
C GLY A 3 -2.78 -6.06 10.54
N ILE A 4 -1.86 -6.49 9.71
CA ILE A 4 -1.98 -6.45 8.24
C ILE A 4 -3.25 -7.19 7.78
N SER A 5 -3.60 -8.28 8.45
CA SER A 5 -4.84 -9.01 8.22
C SER A 5 -6.10 -8.15 8.34
N LYS A 6 -6.13 -7.15 9.20
CA LYS A 6 -7.26 -6.22 9.34
C LYS A 6 -7.40 -5.25 8.19
N LEU A 7 -6.27 -4.76 7.68
CA LEU A 7 -6.27 -3.92 6.49
C LEU A 7 -6.76 -4.69 5.26
N TYR A 8 -6.41 -5.98 5.17
CA TYR A 8 -6.72 -6.81 4.02
C TYR A 8 -8.04 -7.56 4.10
N CYS A 9 -8.36 -8.12 5.25
CA CYS A 9 -9.48 -9.06 5.36
C CYS A 9 -10.73 -8.48 6.01
N GLY A 10 -10.65 -7.28 6.59
CA GLY A 10 -11.77 -6.72 7.35
C GLY A 10 -12.21 -7.60 8.54
N THR A 11 -11.39 -8.61 8.90
CA THR A 11 -11.65 -9.48 10.04
C THR A 11 -11.38 -8.73 11.34
N VAL A 12 -12.31 -8.85 12.25
CA VAL A 12 -12.21 -8.25 13.58
C VAL A 12 -11.75 -9.34 14.54
N GLU A 13 -10.56 -9.15 15.14
CA GLU A 13 -10.08 -10.04 16.16
C GLU A 13 -10.73 -9.73 17.53
N PRO A 14 -10.83 -10.69 18.46
CA PRO A 14 -11.39 -10.45 19.78
C PRO A 14 -10.73 -9.30 20.55
N SER A 15 -9.45 -9.05 20.29
CA SER A 15 -8.68 -7.93 20.85
C SER A 15 -9.09 -6.55 20.31
N ASP A 16 -9.88 -6.48 19.25
CA ASP A 16 -10.29 -5.24 18.61
C ASP A 16 -11.31 -4.46 19.42
N ALA A 17 -12.13 -5.13 20.17
CA ALA A 17 -13.06 -4.50 21.11
C ALA A 17 -12.32 -3.61 22.09
N LEU A 18 -11.17 -4.05 22.60
CA LEU A 18 -10.33 -3.29 23.53
C LEU A 18 -9.61 -2.11 22.85
N ARG A 19 -9.25 -2.23 21.58
CA ARG A 19 -8.52 -1.18 20.83
C ARG A 19 -9.41 -0.11 20.25
N TYR A 20 -10.63 -0.47 19.84
CA TYR A 20 -11.50 0.41 19.06
C TYR A 20 -12.87 0.64 19.71
N GLY A 21 -13.06 0.17 20.96
CA GLY A 21 -14.31 0.36 21.70
C GLY A 21 -15.54 -0.36 21.10
N ARG A 22 -15.31 -1.38 20.28
CA ARG A 22 -16.37 -2.16 19.63
C ARG A 22 -16.40 -3.57 20.15
N GLU A 23 -17.53 -4.03 20.67
CA GLU A 23 -17.73 -5.43 21.04
C GLU A 23 -17.80 -6.32 19.79
N SER A 24 -16.80 -7.18 19.58
CA SER A 24 -16.68 -8.06 18.41
C SER A 24 -17.89 -9.00 18.22
N LYS A 25 -18.57 -9.36 19.31
CA LYS A 25 -19.75 -10.23 19.28
C LYS A 25 -21.00 -9.58 18.68
N LYS A 26 -21.03 -8.26 18.53
CA LYS A 26 -22.17 -7.50 17.99
C LYS A 26 -21.93 -6.97 16.59
N LEU A 27 -20.78 -7.27 15.98
CA LEU A 27 -20.51 -6.83 14.63
C LEU A 27 -21.31 -7.65 13.62
N PRO A 28 -22.07 -6.99 12.74
CA PRO A 28 -22.77 -7.67 11.67
C PRO A 28 -21.81 -8.51 10.83
N SER A 29 -22.27 -9.69 10.40
CA SER A 29 -21.45 -10.64 9.64
C SER A 29 -20.81 -10.02 8.37
N HIS A 30 -21.46 -9.02 7.77
CA HIS A 30 -20.92 -8.32 6.61
C HIS A 30 -19.66 -7.48 6.91
N LEU A 31 -19.41 -7.13 8.17
CA LEU A 31 -18.16 -6.46 8.59
C LEU A 31 -17.02 -7.46 8.87
N LEU A 32 -17.35 -8.74 8.95
CA LEU A 32 -16.41 -9.84 9.17
C LEU A 32 -15.99 -10.52 7.86
N GLN A 33 -16.66 -10.22 6.77
CA GLN A 33 -16.37 -10.79 5.46
C GLN A 33 -15.53 -9.81 4.63
N PHE A 34 -14.79 -10.34 3.68
CA PHE A 34 -14.29 -9.58 2.53
C PHE A 34 -15.52 -8.89 1.91
N SER A 35 -15.69 -7.62 2.18
CA SER A 35 -16.87 -6.93 1.69
C SER A 35 -16.72 -6.72 0.20
N GLN A 36 -17.73 -7.10 -0.55
CA GLN A 36 -17.80 -6.86 -2.00
C GLN A 36 -17.67 -5.37 -2.33
N ASP A 37 -17.99 -4.51 -1.36
CA ASP A 37 -17.96 -3.05 -1.52
C ASP A 37 -16.65 -2.39 -1.07
N LYS A 38 -15.72 -3.14 -0.44
CA LYS A 38 -14.43 -2.59 -0.03
C LYS A 38 -13.36 -2.87 -1.07
N LYS A 39 -12.82 -1.82 -1.60
CA LYS A 39 -11.69 -1.91 -2.52
C LYS A 39 -10.40 -2.24 -1.76
N PRO A 40 -9.49 -3.01 -2.37
CA PRO A 40 -8.22 -3.39 -1.72
C PRO A 40 -7.30 -2.18 -1.52
N VAL A 41 -6.45 -2.29 -0.51
CA VAL A 41 -5.25 -1.45 -0.38
C VAL A 41 -4.22 -1.93 -1.39
N VAL A 42 -3.69 -1.03 -2.17
CA VAL A 42 -2.68 -1.35 -3.17
C VAL A 42 -1.29 -1.11 -2.59
N VAL A 43 -0.39 -2.07 -2.71
CA VAL A 43 1.03 -1.93 -2.41
C VAL A 43 1.79 -1.97 -3.72
N TRP A 44 2.48 -0.89 -4.02
CA TRP A 44 3.30 -0.78 -5.21
C TRP A 44 4.78 -0.70 -4.87
N ASN A 45 5.54 -1.69 -5.31
CA ASN A 45 6.99 -1.63 -5.28
C ASN A 45 7.46 -0.72 -6.43
N VAL A 46 7.70 0.56 -6.10
CA VAL A 46 7.98 1.62 -7.09
C VAL A 46 9.33 1.46 -7.77
N GLY A 47 10.23 0.73 -7.14
CA GLY A 47 11.55 0.38 -7.63
C GLY A 47 12.16 -0.71 -6.76
N GLN A 48 13.15 -1.41 -7.31
CA GLN A 48 13.85 -2.48 -6.59
C GLN A 48 15.18 -2.01 -5.99
N ARG A 49 15.69 -0.85 -6.40
CA ARG A 49 16.93 -0.29 -5.87
C ARG A 49 16.78 0.05 -4.38
N CYS A 50 17.82 -0.26 -3.57
CA CYS A 50 17.85 0.03 -2.14
C CYS A 50 19.26 0.31 -1.66
N ASN A 51 19.43 1.29 -0.80
CA ASN A 51 20.68 1.66 -0.15
C ASN A 51 21.03 0.76 1.06
N LEU A 52 20.09 -0.07 1.52
CA LEU A 52 20.29 -1.03 2.61
C LEU A 52 20.51 -2.46 2.11
N LYS A 53 21.10 -3.29 2.98
CA LYS A 53 21.38 -4.72 2.76
C LYS A 53 20.79 -5.56 3.90
N CYS A 54 19.47 -5.50 4.07
CA CYS A 54 18.78 -6.25 5.13
C CYS A 54 18.91 -7.77 4.90
N ILE A 55 19.27 -8.52 5.94
CA ILE A 55 19.49 -9.98 5.87
C ILE A 55 18.21 -10.71 5.44
N HIS A 56 17.03 -10.21 5.85
CA HIS A 56 15.71 -10.80 5.57
C HIS A 56 14.91 -9.99 4.54
N CYS A 57 15.60 -9.33 3.59
CA CYS A 57 14.92 -8.56 2.55
C CYS A 57 14.13 -9.48 1.60
N TYR A 58 12.80 -9.33 1.57
CA TYR A 58 11.93 -10.14 0.71
C TYR A 58 12.12 -9.84 -0.78
N SER A 59 12.50 -8.60 -1.14
CA SER A 59 12.71 -8.16 -2.52
C SER A 59 14.13 -8.41 -3.03
N GLN A 60 15.04 -8.85 -2.15
CA GLN A 60 16.46 -9.03 -2.46
C GLN A 60 17.08 -7.80 -3.15
N SER A 61 16.66 -6.64 -2.74
CA SER A 61 17.07 -5.34 -3.29
C SER A 61 18.57 -5.11 -3.13
N LYS A 62 19.15 -4.42 -4.11
CA LYS A 62 20.56 -4.02 -4.13
C LYS A 62 20.66 -2.56 -4.60
N ASP A 63 21.79 -1.93 -4.33
CA ASP A 63 22.08 -0.60 -4.87
C ASP A 63 22.64 -0.69 -6.30
N ILE A 64 21.77 -1.10 -7.22
CA ILE A 64 22.03 -1.15 -8.66
C ILE A 64 20.80 -0.60 -9.41
N GLU A 65 20.99 -0.20 -10.65
CA GLU A 65 19.87 0.15 -11.52
C GLU A 65 19.16 -1.10 -12.01
N TYR A 66 17.85 -1.08 -11.95
CA TYR A 66 17.00 -2.14 -12.47
C TYR A 66 16.32 -1.68 -13.75
N GLN A 67 16.32 -2.55 -14.75
CA GLN A 67 15.58 -2.32 -15.98
C GLN A 67 14.13 -2.78 -15.82
N ASN A 68 13.25 -2.26 -16.65
CA ASN A 68 11.81 -2.60 -16.69
C ASN A 68 11.01 -2.08 -15.49
N GLU A 69 11.47 -1.08 -14.77
CA GLU A 69 10.63 -0.30 -13.87
C GLU A 69 9.71 0.62 -14.67
N LEU A 70 8.50 0.87 -14.17
CA LEU A 70 7.56 1.76 -14.83
C LEU A 70 8.16 3.18 -14.99
N SER A 71 8.09 3.72 -16.17
CA SER A 71 8.37 5.14 -16.40
C SER A 71 7.37 6.02 -15.66
N THR A 72 7.69 7.29 -15.47
CA THR A 72 6.77 8.27 -14.85
C THR A 72 5.41 8.31 -15.53
N LYS A 73 5.39 8.22 -16.87
CA LYS A 73 4.15 8.21 -17.65
C LYS A 73 3.29 6.98 -17.40
N GLU A 74 3.90 5.80 -17.40
CA GLU A 74 3.21 4.53 -17.13
C GLU A 74 2.74 4.47 -15.68
N ALA A 75 3.55 4.96 -14.76
CA ALA A 75 3.19 5.08 -13.35
C ALA A 75 1.95 5.98 -13.16
N LYS A 76 1.88 7.13 -13.84
CA LYS A 76 0.69 8.00 -13.79
C LYS A 76 -0.53 7.32 -14.38
N ALA A 77 -0.40 6.62 -15.51
CA ALA A 77 -1.51 5.86 -16.08
C ALA A 77 -2.04 4.79 -15.12
N MET A 78 -1.14 4.05 -14.45
CA MET A 78 -1.53 3.10 -13.41
C MET A 78 -2.25 3.78 -12.24
N LEU A 79 -1.80 4.97 -11.81
CA LEU A 79 -2.46 5.72 -10.74
C LEU A 79 -3.85 6.20 -11.15
N ASP A 80 -4.05 6.59 -12.42
CA ASP A 80 -5.36 6.91 -12.97
C ASP A 80 -6.30 5.70 -12.90
N ASP A 81 -5.85 4.54 -13.38
CA ASP A 81 -6.62 3.30 -13.32
C ASP A 81 -7.00 2.90 -11.89
N LEU A 82 -6.09 3.07 -10.93
CA LEU A 82 -6.35 2.80 -9.53
C LEU A 82 -7.36 3.76 -8.91
N ALA A 83 -7.32 5.04 -9.30
CA ALA A 83 -8.28 6.04 -8.87
C ALA A 83 -9.68 5.74 -9.44
N ASP A 84 -9.76 5.43 -10.73
CA ASP A 84 -11.01 5.06 -11.40
C ASP A 84 -11.61 3.76 -10.83
N TYR A 85 -10.75 2.81 -10.49
CA TYR A 85 -11.15 1.60 -9.77
C TYR A 85 -11.69 1.90 -8.36
N GLY A 86 -11.31 3.04 -7.77
CA GLY A 86 -11.70 3.45 -6.43
C GLY A 86 -10.86 2.83 -5.32
N ALA A 87 -9.59 2.56 -5.56
CA ALA A 87 -8.67 2.11 -4.52
C ALA A 87 -8.57 3.18 -3.41
N PRO A 88 -8.75 2.82 -2.12
CA PRO A 88 -8.77 3.83 -1.04
C PRO A 88 -7.37 4.30 -0.65
N VAL A 89 -6.37 3.46 -0.84
CA VAL A 89 -4.99 3.71 -0.39
C VAL A 89 -4.02 3.06 -1.35
N ILE A 90 -2.95 3.79 -1.66
CA ILE A 90 -1.75 3.24 -2.29
C ILE A 90 -0.56 3.38 -1.34
N LEU A 91 0.16 2.29 -1.11
CA LEU A 91 1.40 2.24 -0.35
C LEU A 91 2.57 2.15 -1.34
N PHE A 92 3.37 3.20 -1.39
CA PHE A 92 4.63 3.22 -2.13
C PHE A 92 5.70 2.51 -1.32
N SER A 93 6.17 1.39 -1.83
CA SER A 93 7.15 0.50 -1.20
C SER A 93 8.19 0.06 -2.25
N GLY A 94 8.91 -1.03 -2.00
CA GLY A 94 9.88 -1.60 -2.93
C GLY A 94 11.20 -1.94 -2.26
N GLY A 95 12.31 -1.58 -2.88
CA GLY A 95 13.59 -1.51 -2.20
C GLY A 95 13.58 -0.35 -1.22
N GLU A 96 14.05 0.81 -1.65
CA GLU A 96 13.86 2.08 -0.94
C GLU A 96 13.14 3.07 -1.87
N PRO A 97 11.88 3.41 -1.61
CA PRO A 97 11.10 4.28 -2.50
C PRO A 97 11.74 5.64 -2.76
N LEU A 98 12.39 6.24 -1.74
CA LEU A 98 13.04 7.55 -1.87
C LEU A 98 14.25 7.56 -2.81
N MET A 99 14.73 6.41 -3.24
CA MET A 99 15.75 6.32 -4.28
C MET A 99 15.19 6.52 -5.70
N ARG A 100 13.88 6.49 -5.86
CA ARG A 100 13.21 6.79 -7.13
C ARG A 100 13.09 8.32 -7.30
N PRO A 101 13.68 8.91 -8.36
CA PRO A 101 13.79 10.38 -8.46
C PRO A 101 12.45 11.10 -8.64
N ASP A 102 11.46 10.47 -9.28
CA ASP A 102 10.13 11.02 -9.53
C ASP A 102 9.08 10.63 -8.47
N LEU A 103 9.50 10.00 -7.36
CA LEU A 103 8.57 9.52 -6.33
C LEU A 103 7.64 10.62 -5.80
N LEU A 104 8.18 11.79 -5.46
CA LEU A 104 7.39 12.88 -4.89
C LEU A 104 6.37 13.43 -5.88
N GLU A 105 6.71 13.46 -7.17
CA GLU A 105 5.79 13.82 -8.25
C GLU A 105 4.63 12.80 -8.32
N LEU A 106 4.93 11.52 -8.27
CA LEU A 106 3.93 10.44 -8.29
C LEU A 106 3.02 10.45 -7.07
N ILE A 107 3.56 10.76 -5.89
CA ILE A 107 2.76 10.93 -4.66
C ILE A 107 1.83 12.12 -4.78
N GLY A 108 2.32 13.25 -5.26
CA GLY A 108 1.50 14.45 -5.54
C GLY A 108 0.36 14.11 -6.49
N TYR A 109 0.68 13.44 -7.60
CA TYR A 109 -0.29 13.02 -8.60
C TYR A 109 -1.35 12.05 -8.03
N ALA A 110 -0.93 11.04 -7.25
CA ALA A 110 -1.86 10.13 -6.59
C ALA A 110 -2.85 10.88 -5.69
N LYS A 111 -2.34 11.86 -4.92
CA LYS A 111 -3.17 12.72 -4.06
C LYS A 111 -4.17 13.56 -4.86
N GLU A 112 -3.75 14.15 -5.99
CA GLU A 112 -4.63 14.92 -6.89
C GLU A 112 -5.77 14.05 -7.45
N LYS A 113 -5.51 12.76 -7.68
CA LYS A 113 -6.51 11.78 -8.13
C LYS A 113 -7.37 11.22 -7.00
N GLY A 114 -7.21 11.70 -5.77
CA GLY A 114 -8.02 11.29 -4.61
C GLY A 114 -7.54 10.02 -3.91
N LEU A 115 -6.40 9.45 -4.32
CA LEU A 115 -5.79 8.31 -3.64
C LEU A 115 -5.09 8.76 -2.36
N ARG A 116 -5.31 8.04 -1.26
CA ARG A 116 -4.50 8.23 -0.05
C ARG A 116 -3.13 7.58 -0.26
N ALA A 117 -2.10 8.40 -0.41
CA ALA A 117 -0.73 7.95 -0.58
C ALA A 117 -0.04 7.72 0.78
N VAL A 118 0.65 6.61 0.92
CA VAL A 118 1.46 6.24 2.09
C VAL A 118 2.80 5.75 1.59
N ILE A 119 3.89 6.04 2.31
CA ILE A 119 5.24 5.59 1.97
C ILE A 119 5.71 4.60 3.04
N SER A 120 6.34 3.51 2.60
CA SER A 120 7.13 2.61 3.44
C SER A 120 8.59 2.80 3.10
N THR A 121 9.33 3.48 3.96
CA THR A 121 10.73 3.85 3.78
C THR A 121 11.57 3.38 4.96
N ASN A 122 12.87 3.23 4.77
CA ASN A 122 13.83 2.84 5.82
C ASN A 122 14.37 4.04 6.62
#